data_88cff2c21661114e6b77bf81cd843e8a
#
_entry.id   88cff2c21661114e6b77bf81cd843e8a
#
_cell.length_a   1.000
_cell.length_b   1.000
_cell.length_c   1.000
_cell.angle_alpha   90.00
_cell.angle_beta   90.00
_cell.angle_gamma   90.00
#
_symmetry.space_group_name_H-M   'P 1'
#
loop_
_entity.id
_entity.type
_entity.pdbx_description
1 polymer ?
#
loop_
_entity_poly.entity_id
_entity_poly.type
_entity_poly.pdbx_seq_one_letter_code
_entity_poly.pdbx_strand_id
1 'polypeptide(L)'
;MSTGRHLPGGARLSSFRELYGRTPACTARAPGRVNLIGEHTDYNGGFVLPTVIPQVTTVELAQRGDRIVRVCSAEVGDDRPAEYELGREARRHAWVDYVQGITWVLAQAGHTLRGADIRIESSVPLGSGLSSSAALEIALLRAWRDACRLDIADVPLALLGQRAENDFVGAPVGVMDQMACSLAEDRVALFLDTRTLEFARIPLPPGIDLVVVNSGLSHRHAGGDYMTRRRECEEAARLLDVPQLRDLPLPRLERTIGGLPETLQRRVRHVVTENQRVLDAIAAMRAGDVALLGRLFYASHASMRHDYQVSIPEIDLLVDLARQDPRVHGARLTGGGFGGSIVALVQEGAGCDVAHRVVREYDAHSGQKATVLVPPP
;
A
#
# COMPACT_ATOMS: atom_id res chain seq x y z
N MET A 1 24.43 9.42 3.43
CA MET A 1 24.17 10.86 3.23
C MET A 1 23.85 11.06 1.76
N SER A 2 22.59 11.11 1.37
CA SER A 2 22.15 11.58 0.05
C SER A 2 20.85 12.33 0.27
N THR A 3 20.94 13.63 0.26
CA THR A 3 19.83 14.58 0.36
C THR A 3 19.05 14.51 -0.94
N GLY A 4 17.88 13.89 -0.91
CA GLY A 4 16.90 13.96 -1.99
C GLY A 4 16.52 15.42 -2.23
N ARG A 5 17.07 16.03 -3.26
CA ARG A 5 16.63 17.33 -3.78
C ARG A 5 15.32 17.11 -4.51
N HIS A 6 14.24 17.62 -3.96
CA HIS A 6 13.04 17.92 -4.72
C HIS A 6 13.42 18.97 -5.77
N LEU A 7 13.39 18.60 -7.05
CA LEU A 7 13.60 19.54 -8.15
C LEU A 7 12.29 20.31 -8.41
N PRO A 8 12.28 21.63 -8.39
CA PRO A 8 11.17 22.42 -8.87
C PRO A 8 11.23 22.47 -10.40
N GLY A 9 10.15 22.08 -11.06
CA GLY A 9 9.98 22.12 -12.51
C GLY A 9 10.20 20.74 -13.13
N GLY A 10 9.10 20.01 -13.36
CA GLY A 10 9.12 18.66 -13.92
C GLY A 10 9.83 18.59 -15.26
N ALA A 11 11.08 18.16 -15.24
CA ALA A 11 11.70 17.61 -16.42
C ALA A 11 10.89 16.36 -16.79
N ARG A 12 10.13 16.43 -17.89
CA ARG A 12 9.39 15.29 -18.41
C ARG A 12 10.41 14.27 -18.88
N LEU A 13 10.38 13.06 -18.31
CA LEU A 13 11.18 11.95 -18.84
C LEU A 13 10.90 11.81 -20.33
N SER A 14 11.95 11.61 -21.12
CA SER A 14 11.85 11.36 -22.55
C SER A 14 10.92 10.17 -22.81
N SER A 15 10.20 10.19 -23.93
CA SER A 15 9.35 9.08 -24.35
C SER A 15 10.19 7.81 -24.55
N PHE A 16 9.56 6.64 -24.51
CA PHE A 16 10.24 5.37 -24.77
C PHE A 16 11.02 5.39 -26.10
N ARG A 17 10.45 6.05 -27.13
CA ARG A 17 11.09 6.16 -28.45
C ARG A 17 12.33 7.08 -28.43
N GLU A 18 12.29 8.16 -27.68
CA GLU A 18 13.44 9.05 -27.52
C GLU A 18 14.58 8.38 -26.73
N LEU A 19 14.24 7.61 -25.68
CA LEU A 19 15.22 6.89 -24.86
C LEU A 19 15.89 5.73 -25.60
N TYR A 20 15.13 4.96 -26.39
CA TYR A 20 15.58 3.67 -26.91
C TYR A 20 15.55 3.55 -28.43
N GLY A 21 15.11 4.57 -29.16
CA GLY A 21 15.05 4.60 -30.63
C GLY A 21 14.00 3.66 -31.26
N ARG A 22 13.07 3.12 -30.46
CA ARG A 22 12.03 2.18 -30.91
C ARG A 22 10.75 2.36 -30.10
N THR A 23 9.66 1.73 -30.54
CA THR A 23 8.40 1.72 -29.78
C THR A 23 8.38 0.58 -28.76
N PRO A 24 7.66 0.73 -27.62
CA PRO A 24 7.45 -0.38 -26.71
C PRO A 24 6.64 -1.50 -27.38
N ALA A 25 6.90 -2.75 -27.00
CA ALA A 25 6.15 -3.92 -27.46
C ALA A 25 4.87 -4.10 -26.63
N CYS A 26 4.91 -3.67 -25.36
CA CYS A 26 3.73 -3.67 -24.48
C CYS A 26 3.79 -2.49 -23.51
N THR A 27 2.62 -2.15 -22.98
CA THR A 27 2.44 -1.17 -21.90
C THR A 27 1.52 -1.80 -20.86
N ALA A 28 2.00 -1.90 -19.64
CA ALA A 28 1.26 -2.42 -18.51
C ALA A 28 1.08 -1.36 -17.42
N ARG A 29 0.02 -1.48 -16.63
CA ARG A 29 -0.31 -0.56 -15.56
C ARG A 29 -0.73 -1.31 -14.31
N ALA A 30 -0.44 -0.71 -13.15
CA ALA A 30 -1.01 -1.13 -11.89
C ALA A 30 -1.34 0.09 -11.03
N PRO A 31 -2.48 0.12 -10.34
CA PRO A 31 -2.86 1.21 -9.46
C PRO A 31 -2.10 1.14 -8.14
N GLY A 32 -1.97 2.28 -7.45
CA GLY A 32 -1.75 2.27 -6.02
C GLY A 32 -3.01 1.84 -5.26
N ARG A 33 -2.88 1.66 -3.94
CA ARG A 33 -3.99 1.26 -3.09
C ARG A 33 -4.09 2.12 -1.82
N VAL A 34 -5.28 2.21 -1.27
CA VAL A 34 -5.54 2.64 0.09
C VAL A 34 -6.23 1.52 0.84
N ASN A 35 -5.84 1.25 2.08
CA ASN A 35 -6.57 0.27 2.89
C ASN A 35 -7.70 0.96 3.65
N LEU A 36 -8.95 0.53 3.43
CA LEU A 36 -10.11 1.12 4.08
C LEU A 36 -10.15 0.76 5.56
N ILE A 37 -9.84 -0.49 5.91
CA ILE A 37 -9.79 -1.01 7.28
C ILE A 37 -9.01 -2.33 7.32
N GLY A 38 -8.42 -2.70 8.47
CA GLY A 38 -7.62 -3.92 8.62
C GLY A 38 -6.11 -3.64 8.58
N GLU A 39 -5.64 -2.55 9.17
CA GLU A 39 -4.21 -2.25 9.26
C GLU A 39 -3.51 -3.21 10.23
N HIS A 40 -2.29 -3.62 9.84
CA HIS A 40 -1.42 -4.50 10.63
C HIS A 40 -2.00 -5.91 10.94
N THR A 41 -3.04 -6.31 10.23
CA THR A 41 -3.62 -7.65 10.35
C THR A 41 -3.01 -8.65 9.37
N ASP A 42 -2.44 -8.19 8.27
CA ASP A 42 -1.95 -9.00 7.15
C ASP A 42 -0.79 -9.95 7.54
N TYR A 43 0.20 -9.50 8.27
CA TYR A 43 1.27 -10.36 8.77
C TYR A 43 0.89 -11.15 10.05
N ASN A 44 -0.34 -10.97 10.54
CA ASN A 44 -0.98 -11.78 11.58
C ASN A 44 -1.98 -12.80 11.01
N GLY A 45 -1.96 -13.03 9.69
CA GLY A 45 -2.88 -13.90 8.96
C GLY A 45 -4.32 -13.43 9.00
N GLY A 46 -4.56 -12.13 9.23
CA GLY A 46 -5.87 -11.53 9.42
C GLY A 46 -6.57 -11.12 8.12
N PHE A 47 -7.55 -10.27 8.27
CA PHE A 47 -8.37 -9.74 7.18
C PHE A 47 -8.00 -8.30 6.87
N VAL A 48 -8.02 -7.95 5.59
CA VAL A 48 -7.80 -6.59 5.08
C VAL A 48 -8.87 -6.22 4.06
N LEU A 49 -9.09 -4.92 3.87
CA LEU A 49 -10.12 -4.40 2.96
C LEU A 49 -9.60 -3.20 2.15
N PRO A 50 -8.54 -3.37 1.32
CA PRO A 50 -8.02 -2.31 0.48
C PRO A 50 -8.92 -2.03 -0.73
N THR A 51 -8.77 -0.82 -1.31
CA THR A 51 -9.30 -0.45 -2.62
C THR A 51 -8.23 0.27 -3.43
N VAL A 52 -8.40 0.34 -4.74
CA VAL A 52 -7.47 1.08 -5.61
C VAL A 52 -7.69 2.59 -5.51
N ILE A 53 -6.65 3.32 -5.86
CA ILE A 53 -6.70 4.78 -6.05
C ILE A 53 -6.48 5.11 -7.53
N PRO A 54 -6.85 6.33 -7.99
CA PRO A 54 -6.69 6.73 -9.39
C PRO A 54 -5.24 6.78 -9.87
N GLN A 55 -4.29 6.96 -8.95
CA GLN A 55 -2.87 7.02 -9.26
C GLN A 55 -2.35 5.64 -9.68
N VAL A 56 -1.56 5.62 -10.75
CA VAL A 56 -1.06 4.38 -11.36
C VAL A 56 0.43 4.46 -11.64
N THR A 57 1.07 3.30 -11.65
CA THR A 57 2.38 3.10 -12.25
C THR A 57 2.21 2.48 -13.63
N THR A 58 2.86 3.06 -14.62
CA THR A 58 2.88 2.60 -16.02
C THR A 58 4.28 2.11 -16.36
N VAL A 59 4.36 0.93 -16.96
CA VAL A 59 5.60 0.32 -17.45
C VAL A 59 5.45 0.06 -18.93
N GLU A 60 6.34 0.66 -19.70
CA GLU A 60 6.54 0.38 -21.13
C GLU A 60 7.75 -0.54 -21.28
N LEU A 61 7.62 -1.62 -22.05
CA LEU A 61 8.65 -2.64 -22.19
C LEU A 61 8.79 -3.09 -23.65
N ALA A 62 10.03 -3.26 -24.11
CA ALA A 62 10.36 -3.94 -25.36
C ALA A 62 11.54 -4.89 -25.16
N GLN A 63 11.37 -6.16 -25.58
CA GLN A 63 12.43 -7.17 -25.45
C GLN A 63 13.62 -6.83 -26.35
N ARG A 64 14.81 -7.24 -25.91
CA ARG A 64 16.10 -7.17 -26.62
C ARG A 64 16.54 -8.55 -27.09
N GLY A 65 17.50 -8.57 -27.98
CA GLY A 65 18.12 -9.83 -28.44
C GLY A 65 19.24 -10.36 -27.54
N ASP A 66 19.66 -9.58 -26.54
CA ASP A 66 20.70 -9.89 -25.56
C ASP A 66 20.11 -10.23 -24.18
N ARG A 67 20.94 -10.19 -23.13
CA ARG A 67 20.54 -10.42 -21.73
C ARG A 67 20.54 -9.12 -20.89
N ILE A 68 20.72 -7.96 -21.50
CA ILE A 68 20.81 -6.69 -20.79
C ILE A 68 19.42 -6.09 -20.56
N VAL A 69 19.13 -5.71 -19.33
CA VAL A 69 17.97 -4.89 -18.98
C VAL A 69 18.44 -3.46 -18.80
N ARG A 70 17.82 -2.53 -19.51
CA ARG A 70 18.02 -1.08 -19.37
C ARG A 70 16.71 -0.46 -18.90
N VAL A 71 16.75 0.30 -17.82
CA VAL A 71 15.54 0.88 -17.23
C VAL A 71 15.72 2.35 -16.89
N CYS A 72 14.78 3.19 -17.33
CA CYS A 72 14.63 4.59 -16.90
C CYS A 72 13.34 4.77 -16.10
N SER A 73 13.38 5.60 -15.07
CA SER A 73 12.21 5.99 -14.27
C SER A 73 12.09 7.50 -14.20
N ALA A 74 10.88 8.01 -14.47
CA ALA A 74 10.56 9.44 -14.42
C ALA A 74 10.76 10.03 -13.02
N GLU A 75 10.48 9.26 -11.99
CA GLU A 75 10.58 9.67 -10.58
C GLU A 75 12.03 9.89 -10.12
N VAL A 76 12.99 9.28 -10.81
CA VAL A 76 14.42 9.46 -10.52
C VAL A 76 15.01 10.67 -11.25
N GLY A 77 14.30 11.18 -12.29
CA GLY A 77 14.65 12.41 -12.99
C GLY A 77 15.94 12.35 -13.80
N ASP A 78 16.39 11.15 -14.20
CA ASP A 78 17.58 10.94 -15.02
C ASP A 78 17.22 10.08 -16.25
N ASP A 79 17.46 10.62 -17.46
CA ASP A 79 17.30 9.88 -18.73
C ASP A 79 18.41 8.83 -18.95
N ARG A 80 19.35 8.68 -18.01
CA ARG A 80 20.37 7.63 -18.06
C ARG A 80 19.80 6.31 -17.57
N PRO A 81 19.76 5.29 -18.44
CA PRO A 81 19.28 3.98 -18.01
C PRO A 81 20.16 3.37 -16.92
N ALA A 82 19.52 2.85 -15.86
CA ALA A 82 20.18 1.86 -15.02
C ALA A 82 20.25 0.55 -15.81
N GLU A 83 21.40 -0.14 -15.75
CA GLU A 83 21.63 -1.36 -16.51
C GLU A 83 22.05 -2.51 -15.61
N TYR A 84 21.59 -3.72 -15.96
CA TYR A 84 22.06 -4.99 -15.37
C TYR A 84 21.88 -6.14 -16.37
N GLU A 85 22.56 -7.27 -16.10
CA GLU A 85 22.46 -8.48 -16.91
C GLU A 85 21.56 -9.51 -16.21
N LEU A 86 20.61 -10.13 -16.93
CA LEU A 86 19.76 -11.21 -16.44
C LEU A 86 20.61 -12.41 -15.98
N GLY A 87 20.30 -12.91 -14.77
CA GLY A 87 21.05 -13.97 -14.09
C GLY A 87 22.29 -13.46 -13.34
N ARG A 88 22.50 -12.15 -13.31
CA ARG A 88 23.52 -11.46 -12.50
C ARG A 88 22.93 -10.34 -11.65
N GLU A 89 21.63 -10.48 -11.32
CA GLU A 89 20.95 -9.53 -10.44
C GLU A 89 21.68 -9.43 -9.09
N ALA A 90 21.95 -8.22 -8.65
CA ALA A 90 22.64 -7.95 -7.40
C ALA A 90 22.06 -6.74 -6.70
N ARG A 91 21.77 -6.87 -5.40
CA ARG A 91 21.22 -5.78 -4.59
C ARG A 91 22.19 -4.58 -4.57
N ARG A 92 21.68 -3.40 -4.86
CA ARG A 92 22.43 -2.14 -4.90
C ARG A 92 21.97 -1.15 -3.83
N HIS A 93 20.93 -1.49 -3.06
CA HIS A 93 20.25 -0.60 -2.12
C HIS A 93 19.71 0.67 -2.80
N ALA A 94 19.13 0.50 -3.98
CA ALA A 94 18.60 1.55 -4.84
C ALA A 94 17.25 1.12 -5.44
N TRP A 95 16.50 2.07 -6.00
CA TRP A 95 15.20 1.81 -6.61
C TRP A 95 15.22 0.69 -7.67
N VAL A 96 16.34 0.53 -8.38
CA VAL A 96 16.49 -0.51 -9.39
C VAL A 96 16.42 -1.94 -8.81
N ASP A 97 16.56 -2.11 -7.50
CA ASP A 97 16.44 -3.41 -6.84
C ASP A 97 15.02 -3.98 -6.96
N TYR A 98 14.00 -3.11 -7.02
CA TYR A 98 12.62 -3.54 -7.31
C TYR A 98 12.52 -4.14 -8.72
N VAL A 99 13.21 -3.56 -9.71
CA VAL A 99 13.22 -4.07 -11.09
C VAL A 99 14.01 -5.37 -11.19
N GLN A 100 15.20 -5.42 -10.58
CA GLN A 100 16.02 -6.62 -10.51
C GLN A 100 15.32 -7.77 -9.77
N GLY A 101 14.62 -7.46 -8.66
CA GLY A 101 13.84 -8.41 -7.89
C GLY A 101 12.77 -9.11 -8.73
N ILE A 102 12.12 -8.38 -9.64
CA ILE A 102 11.10 -8.95 -10.54
C ILE A 102 11.74 -9.96 -11.52
N THR A 103 12.84 -9.62 -12.16
CA THR A 103 13.49 -10.55 -13.09
C THR A 103 14.08 -11.76 -12.33
N TRP A 104 14.59 -11.54 -11.13
CA TRP A 104 15.09 -12.59 -10.26
C TRP A 104 14.00 -13.59 -9.87
N VAL A 105 12.82 -13.12 -9.37
CA VAL A 105 11.73 -14.04 -8.97
C VAL A 105 11.13 -14.77 -10.15
N LEU A 106 11.02 -14.15 -11.32
CA LEU A 106 10.56 -14.81 -12.55
C LEU A 106 11.52 -15.93 -12.97
N ALA A 107 12.83 -15.69 -12.90
CA ALA A 107 13.84 -16.72 -13.17
C ALA A 107 13.76 -17.88 -12.15
N GLN A 108 13.58 -17.57 -10.84
CA GLN A 108 13.39 -18.58 -9.80
C GLN A 108 12.10 -19.40 -9.98
N ALA A 109 11.07 -18.81 -10.61
CA ALA A 109 9.84 -19.50 -10.98
C ALA A 109 9.98 -20.34 -12.29
N GLY A 110 11.17 -20.40 -12.88
CA GLY A 110 11.48 -21.21 -14.07
C GLY A 110 11.19 -20.51 -15.41
N HIS A 111 10.88 -19.20 -15.40
CA HIS A 111 10.65 -18.45 -16.62
C HIS A 111 11.96 -18.00 -17.27
N THR A 112 12.07 -18.20 -18.58
CA THR A 112 13.21 -17.73 -19.37
C THR A 112 12.93 -16.33 -19.91
N LEU A 113 13.72 -15.33 -19.50
CA LEU A 113 13.62 -13.96 -19.93
C LEU A 113 14.71 -13.60 -20.96
N ARG A 114 14.41 -12.62 -21.79
CA ARG A 114 15.40 -11.93 -22.64
C ARG A 114 15.63 -10.52 -22.10
N GLY A 115 16.73 -9.90 -22.43
CA GLY A 115 16.97 -8.50 -22.09
C GLY A 115 15.82 -7.61 -22.52
N ALA A 116 15.69 -6.45 -21.88
CA ALA A 116 14.60 -5.51 -22.17
C ALA A 116 15.05 -4.06 -22.02
N ASP A 117 14.42 -3.19 -22.79
CA ASP A 117 14.36 -1.76 -22.53
C ASP A 117 13.04 -1.47 -21.79
N ILE A 118 13.14 -0.74 -20.70
CA ILE A 118 12.00 -0.48 -19.80
C ILE A 118 11.94 1.01 -19.48
N ARG A 119 10.75 1.62 -19.63
CA ARG A 119 10.44 2.96 -19.14
C ARG A 119 9.35 2.88 -18.10
N ILE A 120 9.56 3.55 -16.96
CA ILE A 120 8.63 3.59 -15.84
C ILE A 120 8.17 5.03 -15.64
N GLU A 121 6.89 5.21 -15.43
CA GLU A 121 6.27 6.48 -15.03
C GLU A 121 5.20 6.17 -13.98
N SER A 122 5.24 6.87 -12.84
CA SER A 122 4.29 6.66 -11.75
C SER A 122 3.65 7.98 -11.34
N SER A 123 2.34 7.94 -11.10
CA SER A 123 1.62 8.99 -10.41
C SER A 123 1.34 8.63 -8.95
N VAL A 124 1.74 7.41 -8.50
CA VAL A 124 1.62 7.00 -7.09
C VAL A 124 2.74 7.66 -6.28
N PRO A 125 2.41 8.54 -5.32
CA PRO A 125 3.44 9.28 -4.60
C PRO A 125 4.31 8.37 -3.74
N LEU A 126 5.63 8.55 -3.83
CA LEU A 126 6.59 7.78 -3.04
C LEU A 126 6.46 8.10 -1.54
N GLY A 127 6.51 7.08 -0.69
CA GLY A 127 6.51 7.25 0.77
C GLY A 127 5.19 7.75 1.38
N SER A 128 4.11 7.80 0.60
CA SER A 128 2.78 8.27 1.05
C SER A 128 1.94 7.19 1.76
N GLY A 129 2.42 5.95 1.83
CA GLY A 129 1.65 4.81 2.35
C GLY A 129 0.62 4.26 1.35
N LEU A 130 0.71 4.61 0.05
CA LEU A 130 -0.23 4.20 -1.00
C LEU A 130 0.32 3.08 -1.91
N SER A 131 1.31 2.32 -1.43
CA SER A 131 1.90 1.15 -2.10
C SER A 131 2.52 1.43 -3.47
N SER A 132 3.37 2.46 -3.55
CA SER A 132 4.14 2.74 -4.77
C SER A 132 5.05 1.59 -5.18
N SER A 133 5.64 0.84 -4.23
CA SER A 133 6.45 -0.36 -4.49
C SER A 133 5.61 -1.46 -5.14
N ALA A 134 4.50 -1.84 -4.54
CA ALA A 134 3.63 -2.88 -5.07
C ALA A 134 3.03 -2.51 -6.43
N ALA A 135 2.64 -1.24 -6.64
CA ALA A 135 2.19 -0.75 -7.95
C ALA A 135 3.29 -0.91 -9.01
N LEU A 136 4.54 -0.60 -8.67
CA LEU A 136 5.69 -0.81 -9.55
C LEU A 136 5.91 -2.29 -9.85
N GLU A 137 5.94 -3.14 -8.83
CA GLU A 137 6.16 -4.58 -8.95
C GLU A 137 5.09 -5.24 -9.84
N ILE A 138 3.82 -4.93 -9.59
CA ILE A 138 2.71 -5.50 -10.37
C ILE A 138 2.70 -4.97 -11.81
N ALA A 139 3.01 -3.69 -12.03
CA ALA A 139 3.13 -3.16 -13.39
C ALA A 139 4.29 -3.81 -14.17
N LEU A 140 5.45 -4.02 -13.53
CA LEU A 140 6.59 -4.74 -14.11
C LEU A 140 6.24 -6.19 -14.41
N LEU A 141 5.66 -6.91 -13.47
CA LEU A 141 5.26 -8.32 -13.67
C LEU A 141 4.25 -8.48 -14.81
N ARG A 142 3.26 -7.59 -14.89
CA ARG A 142 2.30 -7.55 -16.00
C ARG A 142 3.02 -7.28 -17.34
N ALA A 143 3.96 -6.31 -17.37
CA ALA A 143 4.73 -6.02 -18.57
C ALA A 143 5.57 -7.22 -19.03
N TRP A 144 6.25 -7.90 -18.11
CA TRP A 144 6.98 -9.12 -18.40
C TRP A 144 6.07 -10.27 -18.82
N ARG A 145 4.95 -10.48 -18.14
CA ARG A 145 3.94 -11.47 -18.50
C ARG A 145 3.49 -11.29 -19.96
N ASP A 146 3.11 -10.08 -20.32
CA ASP A 146 2.60 -9.76 -21.65
C ASP A 146 3.70 -9.87 -22.73
N ALA A 147 4.89 -9.30 -22.47
CA ALA A 147 6.01 -9.33 -23.41
C ALA A 147 6.53 -10.75 -23.68
N CYS A 148 6.56 -11.61 -22.67
CA CYS A 148 7.05 -12.98 -22.76
C CYS A 148 5.92 -14.00 -22.97
N ARG A 149 4.65 -13.59 -22.98
CA ARG A 149 3.46 -14.46 -23.05
C ARG A 149 3.47 -15.53 -21.97
N LEU A 150 3.78 -15.11 -20.72
CA LEU A 150 3.82 -16.03 -19.59
C LEU A 150 2.40 -16.35 -19.12
N ASP A 151 2.13 -17.61 -18.84
CA ASP A 151 0.87 -18.06 -18.25
C ASP A 151 0.96 -17.93 -16.71
N ILE A 152 0.72 -16.71 -16.21
CA ILE A 152 0.73 -16.39 -14.77
C ILE A 152 -0.57 -15.70 -14.44
N ALA A 153 -1.42 -16.32 -13.62
CA ALA A 153 -2.65 -15.72 -13.12
C ALA A 153 -2.34 -14.59 -12.10
N ASP A 154 -3.32 -13.70 -11.83
CA ASP A 154 -3.11 -12.49 -11.05
C ASP A 154 -2.74 -12.76 -9.57
N VAL A 155 -3.23 -13.83 -8.94
CA VAL A 155 -2.84 -14.20 -7.57
C VAL A 155 -1.37 -14.66 -7.51
N PRO A 156 -0.91 -15.66 -8.30
CA PRO A 156 0.51 -15.99 -8.39
C PRO A 156 1.40 -14.80 -8.76
N LEU A 157 0.91 -13.89 -9.61
CA LEU A 157 1.64 -12.69 -9.99
C LEU A 157 1.85 -11.77 -8.77
N ALA A 158 0.83 -11.56 -7.94
CA ALA A 158 0.94 -10.78 -6.69
C ALA A 158 1.93 -11.42 -5.70
N LEU A 159 1.93 -12.75 -5.58
CA LEU A 159 2.88 -13.47 -4.72
C LEU A 159 4.33 -13.36 -5.21
N LEU A 160 4.55 -13.33 -6.52
CA LEU A 160 5.88 -13.06 -7.08
C LEU A 160 6.35 -11.64 -6.73
N GLY A 161 5.47 -10.63 -6.78
CA GLY A 161 5.78 -9.26 -6.35
C GLY A 161 6.19 -9.22 -4.89
N GLN A 162 5.37 -9.77 -3.99
CA GLN A 162 5.70 -9.86 -2.57
C GLN A 162 7.04 -10.55 -2.32
N ARG A 163 7.29 -11.66 -3.03
CA ARG A 163 8.56 -12.38 -2.92
C ARG A 163 9.75 -11.55 -3.40
N ALA A 164 9.60 -10.77 -4.47
CA ALA A 164 10.64 -9.85 -4.94
C ALA A 164 10.97 -8.80 -3.87
N GLU A 165 9.96 -8.21 -3.22
CA GLU A 165 10.15 -7.21 -2.17
C GLU A 165 10.77 -7.82 -0.91
N ASN A 166 10.32 -8.99 -0.47
CA ASN A 166 10.81 -9.65 0.74
C ASN A 166 12.22 -10.23 0.56
N ASP A 167 12.44 -11.06 -0.48
CA ASP A 167 13.62 -11.88 -0.61
C ASP A 167 14.77 -11.15 -1.34
N PHE A 168 14.43 -10.30 -2.32
CA PHE A 168 15.45 -9.59 -3.10
C PHE A 168 15.67 -8.14 -2.60
N VAL A 169 14.63 -7.33 -2.44
CA VAL A 169 14.78 -5.96 -1.91
C VAL A 169 15.12 -5.98 -0.42
N GLY A 170 14.53 -6.91 0.33
CA GLY A 170 14.76 -7.08 1.76
C GLY A 170 13.87 -6.18 2.62
N ALA A 171 12.70 -5.83 2.11
CA ALA A 171 11.65 -5.13 2.83
C ALA A 171 10.54 -6.14 3.19
N PRO A 172 10.49 -6.68 4.43
CA PRO A 172 9.54 -7.72 4.80
C PRO A 172 8.13 -7.14 4.95
N VAL A 173 7.32 -7.29 3.91
CA VAL A 173 5.92 -6.81 3.84
C VAL A 173 4.94 -7.99 3.87
N GLY A 174 3.67 -7.69 4.23
CA GLY A 174 2.54 -8.60 4.04
C GLY A 174 2.14 -8.68 2.56
N VAL A 175 1.11 -9.49 2.26
CA VAL A 175 0.68 -9.74 0.86
C VAL A 175 -0.38 -8.73 0.39
N MET A 176 -0.92 -7.92 1.30
CA MET A 176 -2.06 -7.03 1.04
C MET A 176 -1.84 -6.12 -0.17
N ASP A 177 -0.68 -5.48 -0.23
CA ASP A 177 -0.38 -4.43 -1.20
C ASP A 177 -0.34 -4.96 -2.63
N GLN A 178 0.38 -6.04 -2.85
CA GLN A 178 0.50 -6.67 -4.16
C GLN A 178 -0.84 -7.29 -4.60
N MET A 179 -1.58 -7.92 -3.69
CA MET A 179 -2.91 -8.45 -3.99
C MET A 179 -3.88 -7.33 -4.36
N ALA A 180 -3.88 -6.21 -3.64
CA ALA A 180 -4.72 -5.07 -3.95
C ALA A 180 -4.37 -4.45 -5.31
N CYS A 181 -3.10 -4.17 -5.59
CA CYS A 181 -2.64 -3.62 -6.85
C CYS A 181 -2.89 -4.56 -8.06
N SER A 182 -3.00 -5.88 -7.78
CA SER A 182 -3.25 -6.89 -8.82
C SER A 182 -4.74 -7.20 -9.06
N LEU A 183 -5.59 -7.16 -8.02
CA LEU A 183 -6.94 -7.74 -8.06
C LEU A 183 -8.07 -6.75 -7.79
N ALA A 184 -7.79 -5.62 -7.13
CA ALA A 184 -8.81 -4.64 -6.81
C ALA A 184 -9.19 -3.80 -8.04
N GLU A 185 -10.42 -3.29 -8.05
CA GLU A 185 -11.02 -2.52 -9.13
C GLU A 185 -11.54 -1.19 -8.59
N ASP A 186 -11.79 -0.23 -9.50
CA ASP A 186 -12.35 1.07 -9.10
C ASP A 186 -13.73 0.88 -8.43
N ARG A 187 -13.97 1.65 -7.34
CA ARG A 187 -15.19 1.60 -6.51
C ARG A 187 -15.51 0.22 -5.93
N VAL A 188 -14.51 -0.65 -5.83
CA VAL A 188 -14.63 -1.99 -5.23
C VAL A 188 -13.54 -2.17 -4.19
N ALA A 189 -13.91 -2.52 -2.97
CA ALA A 189 -12.97 -2.97 -1.96
C ALA A 189 -12.66 -4.45 -2.14
N LEU A 190 -11.41 -4.83 -1.98
CA LEU A 190 -10.96 -6.21 -2.02
C LEU A 190 -10.93 -6.75 -0.58
N PHE A 191 -11.94 -7.52 -0.17
CA PHE A 191 -11.77 -8.35 1.02
C PHE A 191 -10.73 -9.42 0.74
N LEU A 192 -9.73 -9.53 1.58
CA LEU A 192 -8.70 -10.53 1.48
C LEU A 192 -8.48 -11.20 2.85
N ASP A 193 -8.60 -12.52 2.89
CA ASP A 193 -8.03 -13.34 3.94
C ASP A 193 -6.55 -13.59 3.64
N THR A 194 -5.66 -12.97 4.39
CA THR A 194 -4.22 -13.01 4.11
C THR A 194 -3.57 -14.36 4.44
N ARG A 195 -4.28 -15.25 5.14
CA ARG A 195 -3.82 -16.62 5.45
C ARG A 195 -4.13 -17.59 4.31
N THR A 196 -5.38 -17.58 3.83
CA THR A 196 -5.86 -18.53 2.82
C THR A 196 -5.72 -18.00 1.39
N LEU A 197 -5.51 -16.68 1.24
CA LEU A 197 -5.53 -15.92 0.00
C LEU A 197 -6.91 -15.92 -0.69
N GLU A 198 -7.95 -16.37 0.00
CA GLU A 198 -9.32 -16.20 -0.45
C GLU A 198 -9.70 -14.72 -0.45
N PHE A 199 -10.36 -14.28 -1.50
CA PHE A 199 -10.77 -12.89 -1.62
C PHE A 199 -12.18 -12.75 -2.19
N ALA A 200 -12.78 -11.60 -1.91
CA ALA A 200 -14.07 -11.21 -2.49
C ALA A 200 -14.07 -9.73 -2.85
N ARG A 201 -14.75 -9.39 -3.94
CA ARG A 201 -14.98 -8.02 -4.37
C ARG A 201 -16.22 -7.46 -3.69
N ILE A 202 -16.07 -6.42 -2.91
CA ILE A 202 -17.13 -5.77 -2.14
C ILE A 202 -17.36 -4.36 -2.74
N PRO A 203 -18.48 -4.11 -3.42
CA PRO A 203 -18.77 -2.78 -3.95
C PRO A 203 -18.79 -1.73 -2.84
N LEU A 204 -18.21 -0.56 -3.09
CA LEU A 204 -18.36 0.58 -2.19
C LEU A 204 -19.84 1.02 -2.17
N PRO A 205 -20.38 1.39 -1.01
CA PRO A 205 -21.75 1.88 -0.94
C PRO A 205 -21.94 3.11 -1.84
N PRO A 206 -23.12 3.29 -2.43
CA PRO A 206 -23.45 4.53 -3.12
C PRO A 206 -23.53 5.68 -2.12
N GLY A 207 -23.44 6.91 -2.62
CA GLY A 207 -23.58 8.13 -1.79
C GLY A 207 -22.32 8.52 -1.02
N ILE A 208 -21.16 7.89 -1.31
CA ILE A 208 -19.89 8.25 -0.70
C ILE A 208 -18.78 8.53 -1.72
N ASP A 209 -17.95 9.51 -1.36
CA ASP A 209 -16.62 9.74 -1.93
C ASP A 209 -15.55 9.23 -0.96
N LEU A 210 -14.43 8.78 -1.52
CA LEU A 210 -13.19 8.56 -0.76
C LEU A 210 -12.33 9.81 -0.84
N VAL A 211 -11.81 10.22 0.30
CA VAL A 211 -10.81 11.28 0.41
C VAL A 211 -9.56 10.69 1.02
N VAL A 212 -8.41 10.91 0.39
CA VAL A 212 -7.09 10.54 0.93
C VAL A 212 -6.23 11.78 1.01
N VAL A 213 -5.75 12.08 2.20
CA VAL A 213 -4.87 13.23 2.46
C VAL A 213 -3.56 12.71 3.05
N ASN A 214 -2.44 13.06 2.41
CA ASN A 214 -1.10 12.81 2.94
C ASN A 214 -0.69 13.96 3.86
N SER A 215 -0.16 13.63 5.02
CA SER A 215 0.28 14.62 6.03
C SER A 215 1.53 15.41 5.66
N GLY A 216 2.24 15.00 4.60
CA GLY A 216 3.56 15.56 4.26
C GLY A 216 4.69 15.02 5.14
N LEU A 217 4.39 14.14 6.09
CA LEU A 217 5.37 13.54 7.00
C LEU A 217 5.61 12.08 6.68
N SER A 218 6.89 11.73 6.56
CA SER A 218 7.37 10.36 6.55
C SER A 218 8.47 10.22 7.60
N HIS A 219 8.30 9.38 8.60
CA HIS A 219 9.36 9.15 9.58
C HIS A 219 10.52 8.35 8.96
N ARG A 220 11.76 8.82 9.21
CA ARG A 220 13.00 8.13 8.79
C ARG A 220 13.16 6.72 9.37
N HIS A 221 12.43 6.39 10.44
CA HIS A 221 12.49 5.12 11.16
C HIS A 221 11.22 4.26 10.99
N ALA A 222 10.27 4.66 10.13
CA ALA A 222 9.01 3.94 9.96
C ALA A 222 9.18 2.44 9.69
N GLY A 223 10.20 2.04 8.94
CA GLY A 223 10.53 0.63 8.70
C GLY A 223 10.96 -0.12 9.97
N GLY A 224 11.76 0.51 10.85
CA GLY A 224 12.16 -0.06 12.14
C GLY A 224 11.01 -0.20 13.11
N ASP A 225 10.14 0.81 13.15
CA ASP A 225 8.96 0.82 14.01
C ASP A 225 7.92 -0.21 13.55
N TYR A 226 7.71 -0.34 12.23
CA TYR A 226 6.87 -1.39 11.65
C TYR A 226 7.38 -2.79 12.02
N MET A 227 8.68 -3.05 11.88
CA MET A 227 9.30 -4.32 12.27
C MET A 227 9.18 -4.60 13.78
N THR A 228 9.20 -3.54 14.60
CA THR A 228 8.98 -3.68 16.04
C THR A 228 7.56 -4.14 16.33
N ARG A 229 6.53 -3.56 15.68
CA ARG A 229 5.14 -4.01 15.83
C ARG A 229 4.95 -5.47 15.42
N ARG A 230 5.57 -5.88 14.31
CA ARG A 230 5.52 -7.28 13.86
C ARG A 230 6.14 -8.22 14.90
N ARG A 231 7.34 -7.91 15.42
CA ARG A 231 7.99 -8.72 16.48
C ARG A 231 7.17 -8.78 17.77
N GLU A 232 6.53 -7.67 18.17
CA GLU A 232 5.64 -7.64 19.34
C GLU A 232 4.45 -8.60 19.15
N CYS A 233 3.87 -8.68 17.94
CA CYS A 233 2.79 -9.64 17.63
C CYS A 233 3.28 -11.09 17.62
N GLU A 234 4.43 -11.35 17.02
CA GLU A 234 5.06 -12.69 16.99
C GLU A 234 5.36 -13.19 18.41
N GLU A 235 5.89 -12.32 19.27
CA GLU A 235 6.14 -12.63 20.68
C GLU A 235 4.85 -12.88 21.46
N ALA A 236 3.81 -12.06 21.24
CA ALA A 236 2.51 -12.27 21.87
C ALA A 236 1.87 -13.61 21.47
N ALA A 237 1.92 -13.98 20.18
CA ALA A 237 1.42 -15.26 19.69
C ALA A 237 2.17 -16.43 20.32
N ARG A 238 3.49 -16.33 20.44
CA ARG A 238 4.34 -17.33 21.10
C ARG A 238 3.98 -17.49 22.59
N LEU A 239 3.78 -16.39 23.33
CA LEU A 239 3.43 -16.43 24.75
C LEU A 239 2.02 -16.97 25.00
N LEU A 240 1.11 -16.79 24.04
CA LEU A 240 -0.27 -17.29 24.11
C LEU A 240 -0.42 -18.69 23.52
N ASP A 241 0.65 -19.30 23.04
CA ASP A 241 0.68 -20.62 22.39
C ASP A 241 -0.35 -20.74 21.26
N VAL A 242 -0.41 -19.71 20.39
CA VAL A 242 -1.26 -19.71 19.20
C VAL A 242 -0.39 -19.53 17.94
N PRO A 243 -0.78 -20.14 16.82
CA PRO A 243 -0.06 -19.96 15.55
C PRO A 243 -0.02 -18.50 15.08
N GLN A 244 -1.13 -17.79 15.24
CA GLN A 244 -1.29 -16.38 14.88
C GLN A 244 -2.32 -15.70 15.79
N LEU A 245 -2.20 -14.38 15.98
CA LEU A 245 -3.12 -13.61 16.85
C LEU A 245 -4.58 -13.66 16.36
N ARG A 246 -4.80 -13.85 15.06
CA ARG A 246 -6.13 -14.10 14.48
C ARG A 246 -6.88 -15.26 15.11
N ASP A 247 -6.18 -16.25 15.65
CA ASP A 247 -6.78 -17.47 16.19
C ASP A 247 -7.42 -17.26 17.58
N LEU A 248 -7.20 -16.08 18.16
CA LEU A 248 -7.77 -15.74 19.47
C LEU A 248 -9.25 -15.36 19.36
N PRO A 249 -10.12 -15.96 20.18
CA PRO A 249 -11.55 -15.67 20.17
C PRO A 249 -11.85 -14.32 20.85
N LEU A 250 -12.52 -13.41 20.13
CA LEU A 250 -12.90 -12.09 20.63
C LEU A 250 -13.69 -12.13 21.96
N PRO A 251 -14.69 -13.02 22.19
CA PRO A 251 -15.47 -13.01 23.43
C PRO A 251 -14.67 -13.27 24.72
N ARG A 252 -13.46 -13.80 24.61
CA ARG A 252 -12.59 -14.11 25.77
C ARG A 252 -11.29 -13.31 25.76
N LEU A 253 -11.18 -12.34 24.89
CA LEU A 253 -9.93 -11.64 24.60
C LEU A 253 -9.28 -11.07 25.87
N GLU A 254 -9.96 -10.22 26.62
CA GLU A 254 -9.39 -9.54 27.80
C GLU A 254 -8.91 -10.53 28.88
N ARG A 255 -9.64 -11.64 29.06
CA ARG A 255 -9.21 -12.70 29.98
C ARG A 255 -7.97 -13.42 29.47
N THR A 256 -7.91 -13.67 28.15
CA THR A 256 -6.80 -14.41 27.52
C THR A 256 -5.49 -13.61 27.57
N ILE A 257 -5.57 -12.31 27.33
CA ILE A 257 -4.38 -11.45 27.27
C ILE A 257 -3.92 -10.94 28.64
N GLY A 258 -4.73 -11.11 29.72
CA GLY A 258 -4.48 -10.54 31.04
C GLY A 258 -3.14 -10.93 31.69
N GLY A 259 -2.51 -12.03 31.25
CA GLY A 259 -1.19 -12.47 31.71
C GLY A 259 0.00 -11.90 30.90
N LEU A 260 -0.25 -11.21 29.81
CA LEU A 260 0.80 -10.63 28.98
C LEU A 260 1.31 -9.29 29.54
N PRO A 261 2.54 -8.86 29.19
CA PRO A 261 2.97 -7.47 29.37
C PRO A 261 1.99 -6.50 28.71
N GLU A 262 1.75 -5.34 29.32
CA GLU A 262 0.74 -4.37 28.87
C GLU A 262 0.89 -3.98 27.38
N THR A 263 2.10 -3.78 26.91
CA THR A 263 2.37 -3.49 25.50
C THR A 263 1.84 -4.60 24.60
N LEU A 264 2.09 -5.86 24.92
CA LEU A 264 1.63 -6.98 24.13
C LEU A 264 0.11 -7.16 24.22
N GLN A 265 -0.51 -6.91 25.39
CA GLN A 265 -1.98 -6.88 25.52
C GLN A 265 -2.60 -5.90 24.51
N ARG A 266 -2.05 -4.70 24.41
CA ARG A 266 -2.52 -3.67 23.46
C ARG A 266 -2.38 -4.14 22.01
N ARG A 267 -1.24 -4.75 21.61
CA ARG A 267 -1.04 -5.26 20.24
C ARG A 267 -2.09 -6.33 19.90
N VAL A 268 -2.26 -7.29 20.80
CA VAL A 268 -3.25 -8.37 20.61
C VAL A 268 -4.65 -7.81 20.51
N ARG A 269 -5.01 -6.87 21.40
CA ARG A 269 -6.33 -6.22 21.37
C ARG A 269 -6.59 -5.56 20.03
N HIS A 270 -5.64 -4.81 19.51
CA HIS A 270 -5.76 -4.20 18.18
C HIS A 270 -6.03 -5.26 17.11
N VAL A 271 -5.14 -6.25 16.96
CA VAL A 271 -5.22 -7.24 15.88
C VAL A 271 -6.54 -8.00 15.90
N VAL A 272 -6.97 -8.50 17.08
CA VAL A 272 -8.20 -9.29 17.19
C VAL A 272 -9.44 -8.44 16.92
N THR A 273 -9.49 -7.22 17.49
CA THR A 273 -10.64 -6.34 17.29
C THR A 273 -10.65 -5.72 15.88
N GLU A 274 -9.49 -5.49 15.25
CA GLU A 274 -9.41 -5.00 13.89
C GLU A 274 -9.90 -6.04 12.89
N ASN A 275 -9.56 -7.31 13.07
CA ASN A 275 -10.13 -8.40 12.27
C ASN A 275 -11.66 -8.41 12.32
N GLN A 276 -12.26 -8.23 13.51
CA GLN A 276 -13.71 -8.14 13.63
C GLN A 276 -14.26 -6.90 12.93
N ARG A 277 -13.60 -5.73 13.07
CA ARG A 277 -14.01 -4.50 12.38
C ARG A 277 -14.01 -4.65 10.87
N VAL A 278 -13.09 -5.42 10.28
CA VAL A 278 -13.12 -5.73 8.83
C VAL A 278 -14.40 -6.48 8.45
N LEU A 279 -14.76 -7.51 9.20
CA LEU A 279 -15.98 -8.29 8.94
C LEU A 279 -17.25 -7.43 9.10
N ASP A 280 -17.29 -6.60 10.15
CA ASP A 280 -18.40 -5.68 10.40
C ASP A 280 -18.49 -4.60 9.31
N ALA A 281 -17.34 -4.11 8.81
CA ALA A 281 -17.30 -3.16 7.70
C ALA A 281 -17.87 -3.75 6.41
N ILE A 282 -17.55 -5.01 6.10
CA ILE A 282 -18.13 -5.72 4.96
C ILE A 282 -19.65 -5.84 5.11
N ALA A 283 -20.12 -6.20 6.30
CA ALA A 283 -21.56 -6.29 6.57
C ALA A 283 -22.24 -4.94 6.42
N ALA A 284 -21.63 -3.86 6.94
CA ALA A 284 -22.12 -2.49 6.78
C ALA A 284 -22.15 -2.05 5.30
N MET A 285 -21.10 -2.33 4.53
CA MET A 285 -21.05 -2.02 3.10
C MET A 285 -22.15 -2.74 2.32
N ARG A 286 -22.37 -4.03 2.57
CA ARG A 286 -23.42 -4.82 1.93
C ARG A 286 -24.83 -4.33 2.29
N ALA A 287 -25.02 -3.82 3.52
CA ALA A 287 -26.27 -3.25 3.98
C ALA A 287 -26.48 -1.77 3.55
N GLY A 288 -25.46 -1.12 3.00
CA GLY A 288 -25.48 0.32 2.72
C GLY A 288 -25.48 1.19 3.99
N ASP A 289 -25.08 0.64 5.14
CA ASP A 289 -25.00 1.38 6.42
C ASP A 289 -23.71 2.19 6.50
N VAL A 290 -23.70 3.33 5.82
CA VAL A 290 -22.56 4.26 5.79
C VAL A 290 -22.26 4.82 7.20
N ALA A 291 -23.28 4.98 8.03
CA ALA A 291 -23.11 5.49 9.39
C ALA A 291 -22.35 4.48 10.28
N LEU A 292 -22.67 3.19 10.18
CA LEU A 292 -21.91 2.14 10.88
C LEU A 292 -20.49 2.07 10.33
N LEU A 293 -20.30 2.10 9.01
CA LEU A 293 -18.98 2.07 8.39
C LEU A 293 -18.10 3.23 8.89
N GLY A 294 -18.65 4.44 8.98
CA GLY A 294 -17.96 5.61 9.54
C GLY A 294 -17.55 5.43 11.01
N ARG A 295 -18.44 4.88 11.85
CA ARG A 295 -18.10 4.54 13.25
C ARG A 295 -16.96 3.53 13.34
N LEU A 296 -16.95 2.52 12.47
CA LEU A 296 -15.87 1.51 12.42
C LEU A 296 -14.53 2.14 12.03
N PHE A 297 -14.52 3.12 11.12
CA PHE A 297 -13.31 3.87 10.76
C PHE A 297 -12.75 4.60 11.98
N TYR A 298 -13.56 5.34 12.71
CA TYR A 298 -13.11 6.03 13.92
C TYR A 298 -12.67 5.06 15.02
N ALA A 299 -13.35 3.94 15.19
CA ALA A 299 -12.96 2.90 16.15
C ALA A 299 -11.60 2.26 15.78
N SER A 300 -11.37 2.01 14.50
CA SER A 300 -10.09 1.54 14.00
C SER A 300 -8.98 2.56 14.24
N HIS A 301 -9.21 3.85 13.94
CA HIS A 301 -8.25 4.92 14.22
C HIS A 301 -7.90 5.01 15.71
N ALA A 302 -8.90 4.97 16.59
CA ALA A 302 -8.70 4.98 18.03
C ALA A 302 -7.83 3.79 18.50
N SER A 303 -8.07 2.59 17.97
CA SER A 303 -7.27 1.41 18.26
C SER A 303 -5.83 1.53 17.73
N MET A 304 -5.64 2.07 16.51
CA MET A 304 -4.30 2.34 15.98
C MET A 304 -3.53 3.36 16.82
N ARG A 305 -4.23 4.37 17.36
CA ARG A 305 -3.65 5.41 18.22
C ARG A 305 -3.29 4.88 19.61
N HIS A 306 -4.21 4.16 20.27
CA HIS A 306 -4.09 3.82 21.68
C HIS A 306 -3.54 2.40 21.93
N ASP A 307 -4.01 1.41 21.15
CA ASP A 307 -3.59 0.03 21.30
C ASP A 307 -2.34 -0.26 20.47
N TYR A 308 -2.36 0.06 19.18
CA TYR A 308 -1.24 -0.27 18.29
C TYR A 308 -0.12 0.76 18.33
N GLN A 309 -0.44 2.00 18.67
CA GLN A 309 0.49 3.11 18.82
C GLN A 309 1.32 3.37 17.55
N VAL A 310 0.63 3.48 16.43
CA VAL A 310 1.21 3.80 15.12
C VAL A 310 0.74 5.15 14.58
N SER A 311 -0.18 5.82 15.27
CA SER A 311 -0.57 7.18 14.92
C SER A 311 0.37 8.21 15.55
N ILE A 312 0.46 9.37 14.94
CA ILE A 312 1.21 10.53 15.42
C ILE A 312 0.28 11.73 15.56
N PRO A 313 0.64 12.76 16.34
CA PRO A 313 -0.23 13.91 16.57
C PRO A 313 -0.76 14.59 15.31
N GLU A 314 0.05 14.64 14.26
CA GLU A 314 -0.31 15.26 12.98
C GLU A 314 -1.37 14.44 12.23
N ILE A 315 -1.29 13.12 12.29
CA ILE A 315 -2.33 12.24 11.72
C ILE A 315 -3.61 12.34 12.54
N ASP A 316 -3.50 12.38 13.87
CA ASP A 316 -4.65 12.58 14.75
C ASP A 316 -5.34 13.91 14.45
N LEU A 317 -4.57 14.99 14.23
CA LEU A 317 -5.09 16.28 13.84
C LEU A 317 -5.86 16.23 12.51
N LEU A 318 -5.33 15.56 11.48
CA LEU A 318 -6.04 15.37 10.21
C LEU A 318 -7.39 14.68 10.40
N VAL A 319 -7.42 13.61 11.22
CA VAL A 319 -8.66 12.88 11.52
C VAL A 319 -9.64 13.74 12.30
N ASP A 320 -9.17 14.52 13.29
CA ASP A 320 -10.00 15.39 14.09
C ASP A 320 -10.58 16.54 13.25
N LEU A 321 -9.81 17.16 12.35
CA LEU A 321 -10.28 18.16 11.40
C LEU A 321 -11.32 17.57 10.42
N ALA A 322 -11.09 16.35 9.91
CA ALA A 322 -12.08 15.68 9.07
C ALA A 322 -13.39 15.45 9.83
N ARG A 323 -13.32 14.99 11.08
CA ARG A 323 -14.51 14.72 11.94
C ARG A 323 -15.38 15.94 12.19
N GLN A 324 -14.81 17.14 12.16
CA GLN A 324 -15.58 18.40 12.39
C GLN A 324 -16.52 18.74 11.22
N ASP A 325 -16.33 18.16 10.05
CA ASP A 325 -17.23 18.37 8.91
C ASP A 325 -18.40 17.39 8.95
N PRO A 326 -19.65 17.87 8.99
CA PRO A 326 -20.83 17.01 9.09
C PRO A 326 -21.03 16.11 7.85
N ARG A 327 -20.35 16.39 6.74
CA ARG A 327 -20.36 15.57 5.53
C ARG A 327 -19.38 14.38 5.60
N VAL A 328 -18.53 14.32 6.63
CA VAL A 328 -17.59 13.22 6.84
C VAL A 328 -18.24 12.14 7.71
N HIS A 329 -18.43 10.96 7.16
CA HIS A 329 -19.00 9.83 7.88
C HIS A 329 -17.96 9.15 8.80
N GLY A 330 -16.69 9.10 8.39
CA GLY A 330 -15.60 8.51 9.15
C GLY A 330 -14.25 8.83 8.54
N ALA A 331 -13.20 8.85 9.37
CA ALA A 331 -11.83 9.06 8.94
C ALA A 331 -10.86 8.27 9.81
N ARG A 332 -9.73 7.85 9.24
CA ARG A 332 -8.71 7.08 9.93
C ARG A 332 -7.34 7.14 9.24
N LEU A 333 -6.29 6.88 10.01
CA LEU A 333 -4.98 6.55 9.47
C LEU A 333 -5.07 5.38 8.50
N THR A 334 -4.31 5.39 7.41
CA THR A 334 -4.17 4.27 6.47
C THR A 334 -2.69 3.97 6.21
N GLY A 335 -2.36 2.68 6.02
CA GLY A 335 -0.99 2.20 5.84
C GLY A 335 -0.27 1.92 7.15
N GLY A 336 1.05 1.83 7.11
CA GLY A 336 1.89 1.39 8.23
C GLY A 336 1.97 2.35 9.43
N GLY A 337 1.45 3.57 9.32
CA GLY A 337 1.51 4.57 10.38
C GLY A 337 2.83 5.34 10.45
N PHE A 338 3.08 5.96 11.61
CA PHE A 338 4.24 6.83 11.87
C PHE A 338 4.37 8.01 10.91
N GLY A 339 3.27 8.49 10.38
CA GLY A 339 3.10 9.50 9.33
C GLY A 339 2.21 8.97 8.21
N GLY A 340 2.45 9.42 6.98
CA GLY A 340 1.71 8.98 5.81
C GLY A 340 0.36 9.66 5.64
N SER A 341 -0.70 8.89 5.45
CA SER A 341 -1.99 9.41 4.99
C SER A 341 -3.16 9.02 5.90
N ILE A 342 -4.23 9.79 5.79
CA ILE A 342 -5.56 9.40 6.25
C ILE A 342 -6.45 9.03 5.07
N VAL A 343 -7.44 8.16 5.34
CA VAL A 343 -8.57 7.91 4.44
C VAL A 343 -9.86 8.34 5.13
N ALA A 344 -10.73 9.05 4.42
CA ALA A 344 -12.03 9.47 4.91
C ALA A 344 -13.15 9.08 3.96
N LEU A 345 -14.30 8.71 4.53
CA LEU A 345 -15.57 8.50 3.85
C LEU A 345 -16.37 9.80 3.94
N VAL A 346 -16.68 10.36 2.80
CA VAL A 346 -17.33 11.67 2.69
C VAL A 346 -18.62 11.53 1.89
N GLN A 347 -19.61 12.35 2.15
CA GLN A 347 -20.81 12.43 1.32
C GLN A 347 -20.44 12.63 -0.15
N GLU A 348 -21.11 11.91 -1.05
CA GLU A 348 -20.88 11.99 -2.50
C GLU A 348 -20.99 13.44 -3.00
N GLY A 349 -20.04 13.84 -3.85
CA GLY A 349 -19.92 15.19 -4.39
C GLY A 349 -19.27 16.22 -3.46
N ALA A 350 -18.99 15.87 -2.19
CA ALA A 350 -18.35 16.78 -1.24
C ALA A 350 -16.84 16.54 -1.07
N GLY A 351 -16.30 15.52 -1.70
CA GLY A 351 -14.93 15.05 -1.49
C GLY A 351 -13.88 16.14 -1.70
N CYS A 352 -13.94 16.90 -2.81
CA CYS A 352 -12.99 17.98 -3.10
C CYS A 352 -13.03 19.10 -2.05
N ASP A 353 -14.23 19.57 -1.70
CA ASP A 353 -14.39 20.68 -0.74
C ASP A 353 -13.88 20.30 0.64
N VAL A 354 -14.23 19.10 1.11
CA VAL A 354 -13.79 18.58 2.40
C VAL A 354 -12.27 18.42 2.42
N ALA A 355 -11.69 17.81 1.38
CA ALA A 355 -10.25 17.60 1.30
C ALA A 355 -9.48 18.93 1.35
N HIS A 356 -9.88 19.92 0.56
CA HIS A 356 -9.22 21.22 0.55
C HIS A 356 -9.39 21.99 1.87
N ARG A 357 -10.55 21.87 2.54
CA ARG A 357 -10.75 22.46 3.86
C ARG A 357 -9.81 21.82 4.88
N VAL A 358 -9.79 20.49 4.95
CA VAL A 358 -8.94 19.74 5.90
C VAL A 358 -7.46 20.08 5.70
N VAL A 359 -6.98 20.09 4.46
CA VAL A 359 -5.57 20.44 4.14
C VAL A 359 -5.26 21.87 4.57
N ARG A 360 -6.10 22.86 4.22
CA ARG A 360 -5.88 24.26 4.59
C ARG A 360 -5.82 24.46 6.11
N GLU A 361 -6.74 23.83 6.86
CA GLU A 361 -6.77 23.93 8.32
C GLU A 361 -5.59 23.20 8.96
N TYR A 362 -5.24 22.02 8.44
CA TYR A 362 -4.07 21.27 8.88
C TYR A 362 -2.77 22.05 8.68
N ASP A 363 -2.55 22.60 7.48
CA ASP A 363 -1.36 23.41 7.16
C ASP A 363 -1.21 24.59 8.13
N ALA A 364 -2.35 25.26 8.45
CA ALA A 364 -2.37 26.39 9.37
C ALA A 364 -2.03 26.02 10.82
N HIS A 365 -2.44 24.82 11.27
CA HIS A 365 -2.25 24.39 12.67
C HIS A 365 -0.95 23.62 12.90
N SER A 366 -0.54 22.81 11.93
CA SER A 366 0.64 21.94 12.09
C SER A 366 1.95 22.58 11.61
N GLY A 367 1.87 23.60 10.77
CA GLY A 367 3.03 24.14 10.05
C GLY A 367 3.60 23.20 8.98
N GLN A 368 2.97 22.05 8.75
CA GLN A 368 3.34 21.09 7.71
C GLN A 368 2.62 21.42 6.39
N LYS A 369 2.88 20.63 5.35
CA LYS A 369 2.23 20.74 4.04
C LYS A 369 1.56 19.43 3.69
N ALA A 370 0.26 19.37 3.90
CA ALA A 370 -0.52 18.23 3.48
C ALA A 370 -0.84 18.28 1.97
N THR A 371 -1.13 17.13 1.40
CA THR A 371 -1.48 17.00 -0.02
C THR A 371 -2.72 16.14 -0.18
N VAL A 372 -3.68 16.62 -0.96
CA VAL A 372 -4.84 15.81 -1.39
C VAL A 372 -4.35 14.79 -2.42
N LEU A 373 -4.60 13.51 -2.19
CA LEU A 373 -4.25 12.43 -3.10
C LEU A 373 -5.49 11.86 -3.80
N VAL A 374 -6.63 11.81 -3.09
CA VAL A 374 -7.92 11.42 -3.63
C VAL A 374 -8.97 12.38 -3.08
N PRO A 375 -9.82 12.99 -3.90
CA PRO A 375 -9.78 12.93 -5.36
C PRO A 375 -8.48 13.49 -5.91
N PRO A 376 -8.05 13.11 -7.13
CA PRO A 376 -6.85 13.67 -7.73
C PRO A 376 -7.03 15.18 -7.93
N PRO A 377 -5.95 15.99 -7.77
CA PRO A 377 -5.98 17.44 -7.89
C PRO A 377 -6.40 17.94 -9.27
#